data_f128e0b9720a59e9fe0176a90fa98c9c
#
_entry.id   f128e0b9720a59e9fe0176a90fa98c9c
#
_cell.length_a   1.000
_cell.length_b   1.000
_cell.length_c   1.000
_cell.angle_alpha   90.00
_cell.angle_beta   90.00
_cell.angle_gamma   90.00
#
_symmetry.space_group_name_H-M   'P 1'
#
loop_
_entity.id
_entity.type
_entity.pdbx_description
1 polymer ?
#
loop_
_entity_poly.entity_id
_entity_poly.type
_entity_poly.pdbx_seq_one_letter_code
_entity_poly.pdbx_strand_id
1 'polypeptide(L)'
;MVLQESISTALDSIRANLLRSLLTTIAIVIGTASVIAMVGIGSSAQRAIDDSITNLSARTLSVYPSRGRGSQKISAAPLSISDADALIKDEEINWRVSPEIRGSKSLKYKNESISISVIGAREDYLSIQGYEIDQGIFFTKRDDLARKRVAIIGSSVGTELKTSSKALVGEEIDLGGVNFKIIGVTKSEGSSGWSNPDEQIYIPLLTASDRVF
;
A
#
# COMPACT_ATOMS: atom_id res chain seq x y z
N MET A 1 14.25 -47.24 -43.09
CA MET A 1 15.68 -47.60 -43.23
C MET A 1 16.57 -46.37 -43.21
N VAL A 2 16.42 -45.41 -44.09
CA VAL A 2 17.32 -44.20 -44.17
C VAL A 2 17.42 -43.38 -42.87
N LEU A 3 16.33 -43.21 -42.14
CA LEU A 3 16.30 -42.42 -40.86
C LEU A 3 17.10 -43.14 -39.73
N GLN A 4 17.05 -44.44 -39.68
CA GLN A 4 17.74 -45.23 -38.67
C GLN A 4 19.25 -45.27 -38.91
N GLU A 5 19.67 -45.37 -40.17
CA GLU A 5 21.06 -45.26 -40.59
C GLU A 5 21.64 -43.88 -40.35
N SER A 6 20.86 -42.81 -40.64
CA SER A 6 21.30 -41.45 -40.39
C SER A 6 21.49 -41.16 -38.89
N ILE A 7 20.64 -41.69 -38.02
CA ILE A 7 20.77 -41.53 -36.56
C ILE A 7 21.99 -42.30 -36.04
N SER A 8 22.21 -43.51 -36.52
CA SER A 8 23.38 -44.33 -36.15
C SER A 8 24.69 -43.63 -36.54
N THR A 9 24.79 -43.14 -37.78
CA THR A 9 25.97 -42.41 -38.27
C THR A 9 26.22 -41.13 -37.49
N ALA A 10 25.16 -40.42 -37.12
CA ALA A 10 25.28 -39.21 -36.30
C ALA A 10 25.80 -39.50 -34.87
N LEU A 11 25.30 -40.57 -34.25
CA LEU A 11 25.76 -41.06 -32.94
C LEU A 11 27.24 -41.50 -32.97
N ASP A 12 27.67 -42.19 -34.01
CA ASP A 12 29.04 -42.62 -34.16
C ASP A 12 30.00 -41.44 -34.42
N SER A 13 29.54 -40.44 -35.13
CA SER A 13 30.28 -39.17 -35.33
C SER A 13 30.46 -38.37 -34.02
N ILE A 14 29.47 -38.37 -33.16
CA ILE A 14 29.54 -37.77 -31.82
C ILE A 14 30.53 -38.52 -30.92
N ARG A 15 30.48 -39.86 -30.96
CA ARG A 15 31.41 -40.73 -30.20
C ARG A 15 32.86 -40.58 -30.66
N ALA A 16 33.10 -40.43 -31.95
CA ALA A 16 34.42 -40.27 -32.50
C ALA A 16 35.11 -38.95 -32.05
N ASN A 17 34.33 -37.90 -31.67
CA ASN A 17 34.83 -36.60 -31.25
C ASN A 17 34.15 -36.10 -29.95
N LEU A 18 34.09 -36.94 -28.93
CA LEU A 18 33.34 -36.75 -27.70
C LEU A 18 33.66 -35.41 -26.99
N LEU A 19 34.95 -35.07 -26.87
CA LEU A 19 35.40 -33.82 -26.24
C LEU A 19 34.90 -32.58 -26.99
N ARG A 20 34.93 -32.59 -28.33
CA ARG A 20 34.47 -31.46 -29.13
C ARG A 20 32.94 -31.31 -29.02
N SER A 21 32.22 -32.43 -29.12
CA SER A 21 30.75 -32.43 -29.00
C SER A 21 30.29 -32.00 -27.63
N LEU A 22 30.98 -32.43 -26.56
CA LEU A 22 30.68 -32.03 -25.19
C LEU A 22 30.92 -30.49 -24.99
N LEU A 23 32.07 -29.99 -25.43
CA LEU A 23 32.41 -28.59 -25.31
C LEU A 23 31.42 -27.66 -26.06
N THR A 24 31.06 -28.04 -27.28
CA THR A 24 30.08 -27.27 -28.07
C THR A 24 28.69 -27.33 -27.46
N THR A 25 28.26 -28.48 -26.96
CA THR A 25 26.95 -28.61 -26.28
C THR A 25 26.90 -27.77 -25.00
N ILE A 26 27.94 -27.85 -24.17
CA ILE A 26 28.03 -27.03 -22.94
C ILE A 26 28.02 -25.54 -23.31
N ALA A 27 28.74 -25.09 -24.33
CA ALA A 27 28.75 -23.68 -24.75
C ALA A 27 27.35 -23.21 -25.17
N ILE A 28 26.61 -24.05 -25.93
CA ILE A 28 25.23 -23.70 -26.32
C ILE A 28 24.30 -23.67 -25.10
N VAL A 29 24.41 -24.65 -24.20
CA VAL A 29 23.58 -24.68 -22.97
C VAL A 29 23.84 -23.47 -22.10
N ILE A 30 25.10 -23.11 -21.88
CA ILE A 30 25.45 -21.91 -21.10
C ILE A 30 24.91 -20.64 -21.78
N GLY A 31 25.08 -20.53 -23.10
CA GLY A 31 24.60 -19.39 -23.86
C GLY A 31 23.08 -19.23 -23.78
N THR A 32 22.33 -20.31 -24.01
CA THR A 32 20.85 -20.28 -23.93
C THR A 32 20.37 -20.08 -22.52
N ALA A 33 20.96 -20.71 -21.51
CA ALA A 33 20.61 -20.54 -20.12
C ALA A 33 20.83 -19.09 -19.66
N SER A 34 21.90 -18.45 -20.09
CA SER A 34 22.19 -17.04 -19.78
C SER A 34 21.12 -16.10 -20.34
N VAL A 35 20.69 -16.33 -21.58
CA VAL A 35 19.63 -15.52 -22.21
C VAL A 35 18.30 -15.70 -21.49
N ILE A 36 17.93 -16.95 -21.16
CA ILE A 36 16.70 -17.25 -20.43
C ILE A 36 16.71 -16.60 -19.03
N ALA A 37 17.86 -16.70 -18.34
CA ALA A 37 18.01 -16.09 -17.02
C ALA A 37 17.87 -14.57 -17.10
N MET A 38 18.50 -13.92 -18.09
CA MET A 38 18.42 -12.48 -18.28
C MET A 38 16.99 -12.00 -18.58
N VAL A 39 16.28 -12.70 -19.46
CA VAL A 39 14.87 -12.39 -19.77
C VAL A 39 13.98 -12.63 -18.54
N GLY A 40 14.22 -13.72 -17.80
CA GLY A 40 13.49 -14.03 -16.57
C GLY A 40 13.65 -12.96 -15.50
N ILE A 41 14.87 -12.49 -15.24
CA ILE A 41 15.14 -11.42 -14.30
C ILE A 41 14.51 -10.10 -14.79
N GLY A 42 14.64 -9.77 -16.06
CA GLY A 42 14.05 -8.57 -16.64
C GLY A 42 12.54 -8.54 -16.53
N SER A 43 11.86 -9.65 -16.82
CA SER A 43 10.41 -9.75 -16.71
C SER A 43 9.91 -9.70 -15.25
N SER A 44 10.67 -10.24 -14.33
CA SER A 44 10.35 -10.19 -12.89
C SER A 44 10.51 -8.76 -12.35
N ALA A 45 11.57 -8.06 -12.75
CA ALA A 45 11.77 -6.66 -12.39
C ALA A 45 10.67 -5.76 -12.96
N GLN A 46 10.26 -5.99 -14.21
CA GLN A 46 9.17 -5.25 -14.83
C GLN A 46 7.85 -5.45 -14.07
N ARG A 47 7.49 -6.68 -13.70
CA ARG A 47 6.29 -6.96 -12.90
C ARG A 47 6.33 -6.27 -11.54
N ALA A 48 7.48 -6.32 -10.86
CA ALA A 48 7.63 -5.64 -9.56
C ALA A 48 7.42 -4.12 -9.67
N ILE A 49 7.87 -3.50 -10.77
CA ILE A 49 7.64 -2.08 -11.06
C ILE A 49 6.16 -1.83 -11.37
N ASP A 50 5.54 -2.64 -12.22
CA ASP A 50 4.14 -2.51 -12.61
C ASP A 50 3.21 -2.67 -11.39
N ASP A 51 3.48 -3.65 -10.52
CA ASP A 51 2.77 -3.84 -9.25
C ASP A 51 2.97 -2.63 -8.32
N SER A 52 4.19 -2.12 -8.21
CA SER A 52 4.48 -0.92 -7.41
C SER A 52 3.74 0.32 -7.92
N ILE A 53 3.68 0.51 -9.25
CA ILE A 53 2.95 1.63 -9.86
C ILE A 53 1.44 1.47 -9.67
N THR A 54 0.92 0.26 -9.78
CA THR A 54 -0.51 -0.02 -9.61
C THR A 54 -0.94 0.21 -8.15
N ASN A 55 -0.09 -0.16 -7.19
CA ASN A 55 -0.32 0.06 -5.76
C ASN A 55 -0.12 1.53 -5.34
N LEU A 56 0.56 2.36 -6.14
CA LEU A 56 0.74 3.80 -5.88
C LEU A 56 -0.52 4.63 -6.12
N SER A 57 -1.72 4.06 -5.99
CA SER A 57 -2.99 4.80 -6.13
C SER A 57 -3.05 5.67 -7.40
N ALA A 58 -2.54 5.14 -8.52
CA ALA A 58 -2.48 5.86 -9.80
C ALA A 58 -3.83 6.40 -10.31
N ARG A 59 -4.91 6.10 -9.57
CA ARG A 59 -6.28 6.54 -9.84
C ARG A 59 -6.82 7.56 -8.84
N THR A 60 -6.02 7.98 -7.86
CA THR A 60 -6.45 8.96 -6.86
C THR A 60 -5.82 10.31 -7.11
N LEU A 61 -6.65 11.36 -7.07
CA LEU A 61 -6.22 12.75 -7.13
C LEU A 61 -6.31 13.34 -5.71
N SER A 62 -5.18 13.80 -5.19
CA SER A 62 -5.15 14.47 -3.90
C SER A 62 -5.17 15.99 -4.10
N VAL A 63 -6.12 16.65 -3.46
CA VAL A 63 -6.29 18.11 -3.50
C VAL A 63 -5.83 18.69 -2.17
N TYR A 64 -4.86 19.60 -2.23
CA TYR A 64 -4.33 20.29 -1.06
C TYR A 64 -4.60 21.78 -1.14
N PRO A 65 -4.80 22.46 0.00
CA PRO A 65 -4.91 23.91 0.01
C PRO A 65 -3.61 24.55 -0.52
N SER A 66 -3.73 25.50 -1.44
CA SER A 66 -2.56 26.20 -2.00
C SER A 66 -1.85 27.00 -0.90
N ARG A 67 -0.61 26.64 -0.61
CA ARG A 67 0.31 27.52 0.12
C ARG A 67 0.97 28.42 -0.91
N GLY A 68 0.55 29.67 -0.99
CA GLY A 68 1.13 30.65 -1.91
C GLY A 68 2.66 30.65 -1.85
N ARG A 69 3.30 30.31 -2.96
CA ARG A 69 4.75 30.34 -3.14
C ARG A 69 5.09 31.72 -3.71
N GLY A 70 5.51 32.66 -2.82
CA GLY A 70 5.89 34.00 -3.23
C GLY A 70 5.30 35.10 -2.32
N SER A 71 5.81 36.32 -2.44
CA SER A 71 5.53 37.50 -1.60
C SER A 71 4.08 37.99 -1.54
N GLN A 72 3.16 37.38 -2.22
CA GLN A 72 1.72 37.59 -2.04
C GLN A 72 1.19 36.51 -1.08
N LYS A 73 0.84 36.93 0.13
CA LYS A 73 0.00 36.17 1.05
C LYS A 73 -1.40 36.06 0.42
N ILE A 74 -1.55 35.13 -0.54
CA ILE A 74 -2.86 34.61 -0.90
C ILE A 74 -3.25 33.77 0.31
N SER A 75 -4.07 34.35 1.19
CA SER A 75 -4.75 33.57 2.24
C SER A 75 -5.72 32.63 1.54
N ALA A 76 -5.22 31.50 1.07
CA ALA A 76 -6.09 30.45 0.58
C ALA A 76 -6.92 30.00 1.78
N ALA A 77 -8.22 30.09 1.66
CA ALA A 77 -9.13 29.54 2.67
C ALA A 77 -8.82 28.05 2.83
N PRO A 78 -8.80 27.54 4.06
CA PRO A 78 -8.62 26.11 4.27
C PRO A 78 -9.76 25.37 3.58
N LEU A 79 -9.45 24.21 2.99
CA LEU A 79 -10.47 23.33 2.45
C LEU A 79 -11.39 22.87 3.60
N SER A 80 -12.68 22.87 3.33
CA SER A 80 -13.72 22.50 4.31
C SER A 80 -14.39 21.19 3.91
N ILE A 81 -15.03 20.52 4.86
CA ILE A 81 -15.84 19.33 4.60
C ILE A 81 -16.98 19.65 3.61
N SER A 82 -17.52 20.88 3.66
CA SER A 82 -18.58 21.33 2.76
C SER A 82 -18.11 21.43 1.30
N ASP A 83 -16.83 21.71 1.06
CA ASP A 83 -16.28 21.73 -0.30
C ASP A 83 -16.25 20.31 -0.89
N ALA A 84 -15.87 19.31 -0.07
CA ALA A 84 -15.93 17.91 -0.48
C ALA A 84 -17.38 17.45 -0.72
N ASP A 85 -18.33 17.88 0.13
CA ASP A 85 -19.75 17.55 -0.04
C ASP A 85 -20.34 18.23 -1.29
N ALA A 86 -19.86 19.39 -1.68
CA ALA A 86 -20.25 20.05 -2.95
C ALA A 86 -19.76 19.25 -4.16
N LEU A 87 -18.51 18.75 -4.13
CA LEU A 87 -17.97 17.89 -5.19
C LEU A 87 -18.72 16.55 -5.32
N ILE A 88 -19.16 15.97 -4.20
CA ILE A 88 -19.94 14.71 -4.21
C ILE A 88 -21.33 14.91 -4.85
N LYS A 89 -21.91 16.11 -4.71
CA LYS A 89 -23.24 16.45 -5.26
C LYS A 89 -23.21 16.88 -6.71
N ASP A 90 -22.06 17.11 -7.27
CA ASP A 90 -21.91 17.52 -8.66
C ASP A 90 -22.11 16.30 -9.56
N GLU A 91 -23.21 16.28 -10.31
CA GLU A 91 -23.59 15.18 -11.21
C GLU A 91 -22.65 15.03 -12.42
N GLU A 92 -21.89 16.06 -12.76
CA GLU A 92 -20.87 16.00 -13.83
C GLU A 92 -19.62 15.24 -13.37
N ILE A 93 -19.40 15.14 -12.05
CA ILE A 93 -18.23 14.51 -11.44
C ILE A 93 -18.60 13.12 -10.89
N ASN A 94 -18.39 12.10 -11.70
CA ASN A 94 -18.61 10.71 -11.26
C ASN A 94 -17.39 10.15 -10.48
N TRP A 95 -16.87 10.91 -9.53
CA TRP A 95 -15.75 10.51 -8.69
C TRP A 95 -16.19 10.23 -7.26
N ARG A 96 -15.51 9.27 -6.62
CA ARG A 96 -15.64 9.10 -5.18
C ARG A 96 -14.71 10.08 -4.50
N VAL A 97 -15.22 10.88 -3.59
CA VAL A 97 -14.49 11.92 -2.87
C VAL A 97 -14.49 11.61 -1.39
N SER A 98 -13.33 11.56 -0.78
CA SER A 98 -13.19 11.41 0.67
C SER A 98 -12.36 12.56 1.22
N PRO A 99 -12.95 13.46 2.02
CA PRO A 99 -12.18 14.44 2.77
C PRO A 99 -11.34 13.72 3.84
N GLU A 100 -10.15 14.25 4.08
CA GLU A 100 -9.24 13.73 5.09
C GLU A 100 -8.61 14.86 5.92
N ILE A 101 -8.31 14.56 7.17
CA ILE A 101 -7.49 15.38 8.06
C ILE A 101 -6.28 14.56 8.44
N ARG A 102 -5.08 15.11 8.27
CA ARG A 102 -3.83 14.43 8.59
C ARG A 102 -3.04 15.19 9.65
N GLY A 103 -2.41 14.44 10.52
CA GLY A 103 -1.46 15.00 11.49
C GLY A 103 -0.76 13.88 12.26
N SER A 104 0.22 14.25 13.08
CA SER A 104 0.91 13.28 13.94
C SER A 104 0.47 13.47 15.37
N LYS A 105 0.26 12.37 16.09
CA LYS A 105 -0.10 12.35 17.52
C LYS A 105 0.69 11.28 18.25
N SER A 106 0.78 11.41 19.58
CA SER A 106 1.31 10.36 20.44
C SER A 106 0.25 9.26 20.57
N LEU A 107 0.63 8.05 20.28
CA LEU A 107 -0.14 6.84 20.51
C LEU A 107 0.46 6.13 21.72
N LYS A 108 -0.37 5.84 22.75
CA LYS A 108 0.05 5.12 23.95
C LYS A 108 -0.75 3.85 24.10
N TYR A 109 -0.04 2.76 24.37
CA TYR A 109 -0.62 1.48 24.72
C TYR A 109 0.20 0.82 25.82
N LYS A 110 -0.42 0.58 26.97
CA LYS A 110 0.29 0.11 28.19
C LYS A 110 1.45 1.04 28.54
N ASN A 111 2.68 0.52 28.51
CA ASN A 111 3.90 1.27 28.84
C ASN A 111 4.64 1.80 27.60
N GLU A 112 4.14 1.54 26.40
CA GLU A 112 4.76 1.99 25.15
C GLU A 112 4.08 3.26 24.64
N SER A 113 4.91 4.15 24.08
CA SER A 113 4.43 5.41 23.46
C SER A 113 5.22 5.68 22.19
N ILE A 114 4.52 5.86 21.10
CA ILE A 114 5.10 6.15 19.79
C ILE A 114 4.46 7.41 19.19
N SER A 115 5.15 8.05 18.24
CA SER A 115 4.56 9.09 17.43
C SER A 115 4.01 8.46 16.15
N ILE A 116 2.71 8.62 15.88
CA ILE A 116 2.05 7.98 14.76
C ILE A 116 1.36 9.01 13.86
N SER A 117 1.32 8.72 12.57
CA SER A 117 0.51 9.48 11.61
C SER A 117 -0.96 9.10 11.76
N VAL A 118 -1.81 10.11 12.00
CA VAL A 118 -3.24 9.95 12.17
C VAL A 118 -3.96 10.50 10.95
N ILE A 119 -4.86 9.70 10.40
CA ILE A 119 -5.73 10.06 9.29
C ILE A 119 -7.17 10.00 9.77
N GLY A 120 -7.82 11.16 9.85
CA GLY A 120 -9.26 11.28 10.00
C GLY A 120 -9.90 11.23 8.61
N ALA A 121 -10.74 10.23 8.35
CA ALA A 121 -11.32 10.01 7.03
C ALA A 121 -12.76 9.49 7.11
N ARG A 122 -13.48 9.50 5.98
CA ARG A 122 -14.79 8.88 5.82
C ARG A 122 -14.68 7.38 5.50
N GLU A 123 -15.83 6.70 5.53
CA GLU A 123 -15.96 5.27 5.30
C GLU A 123 -15.42 4.79 3.94
N ASP A 124 -15.40 5.65 2.94
CA ASP A 124 -14.95 5.31 1.58
C ASP A 124 -13.42 5.38 1.41
N TYR A 125 -12.70 5.93 2.38
CA TYR A 125 -11.28 6.24 2.27
C TYR A 125 -10.43 5.02 1.90
N LEU A 126 -10.54 3.90 2.64
CA LEU A 126 -9.74 2.72 2.34
C LEU A 126 -10.04 2.17 0.95
N SER A 127 -11.32 2.17 0.54
CA SER A 127 -11.70 1.67 -0.79
C SER A 127 -11.20 2.57 -1.92
N ILE A 128 -11.09 3.90 -1.68
CA ILE A 128 -10.51 4.85 -2.63
C ILE A 128 -9.00 4.64 -2.74
N GLN A 129 -8.34 4.38 -1.62
CA GLN A 129 -6.90 4.11 -1.58
C GLN A 129 -6.53 2.69 -2.04
N GLY A 130 -7.51 1.78 -2.14
CA GLY A 130 -7.28 0.39 -2.50
C GLY A 130 -6.79 -0.47 -1.33
N TYR A 131 -6.89 0.03 -0.07
CA TYR A 131 -6.45 -0.71 1.10
C TYR A 131 -7.50 -1.71 1.56
N GLU A 132 -7.06 -2.87 2.01
CA GLU A 132 -7.91 -3.94 2.51
C GLU A 132 -7.75 -4.15 4.02
N ILE A 133 -8.81 -4.64 4.67
CA ILE A 133 -8.77 -5.06 6.07
C ILE A 133 -8.27 -6.51 6.14
N ASP A 134 -7.27 -6.76 7.00
CA ASP A 134 -6.77 -8.10 7.30
C ASP A 134 -7.58 -8.75 8.44
N GLN A 135 -7.89 -7.97 9.49
CA GLN A 135 -8.68 -8.44 10.61
C GLN A 135 -9.60 -7.34 11.15
N GLY A 136 -10.82 -7.71 11.52
CA GLY A 136 -11.80 -6.78 12.04
C GLY A 136 -12.67 -6.18 10.95
N ILE A 137 -13.14 -4.95 11.17
CA ILE A 137 -14.03 -4.23 10.26
C ILE A 137 -13.57 -2.77 10.12
N PHE A 138 -13.97 -2.13 9.02
CA PHE A 138 -13.83 -0.69 8.86
C PHE A 138 -15.00 0.04 9.54
N PHE A 139 -14.79 1.30 9.98
CA PHE A 139 -15.87 2.11 10.51
C PHE A 139 -16.85 2.51 9.40
N THR A 140 -18.09 2.67 9.79
CA THR A 140 -19.19 3.00 8.89
C THR A 140 -19.51 4.50 8.94
N LYS A 141 -20.29 4.99 7.97
CA LYS A 141 -20.85 6.35 7.98
C LYS A 141 -21.59 6.66 9.29
N ARG A 142 -22.28 5.66 9.85
CA ARG A 142 -22.97 5.81 11.14
C ARG A 142 -22.00 6.05 12.30
N ASP A 143 -20.83 5.41 12.26
CA ASP A 143 -19.79 5.57 13.28
C ASP A 143 -19.17 6.98 13.20
N ASP A 144 -18.95 7.49 11.97
CA ASP A 144 -18.46 8.85 11.74
C ASP A 144 -19.47 9.90 12.22
N LEU A 145 -20.72 9.81 11.79
CA LEU A 145 -21.80 10.71 12.23
C LEU A 145 -22.04 10.68 13.75
N ALA A 146 -21.90 9.50 14.35
CA ALA A 146 -22.03 9.34 15.81
C ALA A 146 -20.75 9.73 16.57
N ARG A 147 -19.69 10.21 15.88
CA ARG A 147 -18.39 10.57 16.46
C ARG A 147 -17.84 9.48 17.37
N LYS A 148 -17.96 8.22 16.95
CA LYS A 148 -17.46 7.10 17.73
C LYS A 148 -15.93 7.12 17.82
N ARG A 149 -15.42 6.80 18.98
CA ARG A 149 -13.99 6.66 19.26
C ARG A 149 -13.52 5.25 18.90
N VAL A 150 -13.47 4.99 17.59
CA VAL A 150 -12.99 3.74 17.02
C VAL A 150 -11.81 4.04 16.11
N ALA A 151 -10.87 3.11 16.02
CA ALA A 151 -9.67 3.26 15.23
C ALA A 151 -9.35 1.98 14.46
N ILE A 152 -8.72 2.15 13.31
CA ILE A 152 -8.11 1.07 12.54
C ILE A 152 -6.63 1.38 12.45
N ILE A 153 -5.79 0.38 12.65
CA ILE A 153 -4.34 0.52 12.64
C ILE A 153 -3.72 -0.15 11.42
N GLY A 154 -2.62 0.39 10.96
CA GLY A 154 -1.76 -0.22 9.96
C GLY A 154 -1.12 -1.51 10.47
N SER A 155 -0.74 -2.37 9.54
CA SER A 155 -0.21 -3.71 9.84
C SER A 155 1.05 -3.70 10.71
N SER A 156 1.90 -2.65 10.63
CA SER A 156 3.16 -2.55 11.37
C SER A 156 3.06 -1.85 12.72
N VAL A 157 1.93 -1.17 13.03
CA VAL A 157 1.75 -0.39 14.27
C VAL A 157 1.95 -1.24 15.52
N GLY A 158 1.46 -2.48 15.52
CA GLY A 158 1.67 -3.38 16.64
C GLY A 158 3.13 -3.69 16.90
N THR A 159 3.94 -3.84 15.85
CA THR A 159 5.37 -4.10 15.98
C THR A 159 6.08 -2.94 16.68
N GLU A 160 5.73 -1.69 16.36
CA GLU A 160 6.26 -0.52 17.04
C GLU A 160 5.84 -0.45 18.52
N LEU A 161 4.66 -0.98 18.84
CA LEU A 161 4.15 -1.13 20.22
C LEU A 161 4.63 -2.43 20.90
N LYS A 162 5.60 -3.12 20.33
CA LYS A 162 6.16 -4.40 20.83
C LYS A 162 5.12 -5.50 21.02
N THR A 163 4.10 -5.51 20.16
CA THR A 163 3.03 -6.50 20.16
C THR A 163 2.61 -6.84 18.73
N SER A 164 1.63 -7.73 18.56
CA SER A 164 1.04 -8.00 17.24
C SER A 164 -0.10 -7.04 16.98
N SER A 165 -0.14 -6.42 15.78
CA SER A 165 -1.27 -5.55 15.38
C SER A 165 -2.60 -6.28 15.46
N LYS A 166 -2.65 -7.57 15.13
CA LYS A 166 -3.87 -8.40 15.25
C LYS A 166 -4.33 -8.59 16.69
N ALA A 167 -3.42 -8.66 17.64
CA ALA A 167 -3.77 -8.79 19.05
C ALA A 167 -4.35 -7.50 19.65
N LEU A 168 -4.16 -6.37 18.97
CA LEU A 168 -4.72 -5.08 19.38
C LEU A 168 -6.19 -4.91 19.00
N VAL A 169 -6.74 -5.75 18.13
CA VAL A 169 -8.17 -5.65 17.76
C VAL A 169 -9.05 -5.94 18.97
N GLY A 170 -9.87 -4.97 19.32
CA GLY A 170 -10.74 -5.01 20.51
C GLY A 170 -10.18 -4.27 21.72
N GLU A 171 -8.88 -3.99 21.74
CA GLU A 171 -8.19 -3.24 22.80
C GLU A 171 -8.42 -1.73 22.69
N GLU A 172 -8.16 -1.01 23.78
CA GLU A 172 -8.20 0.44 23.83
C GLU A 172 -6.79 1.03 23.82
N ILE A 173 -6.63 2.12 23.07
CA ILE A 173 -5.41 2.90 22.96
C ILE A 173 -5.69 4.36 23.31
N ASP A 174 -4.70 5.07 23.84
CA ASP A 174 -4.74 6.52 23.99
C ASP A 174 -4.07 7.18 22.77
N LEU A 175 -4.82 7.99 22.06
CA LEU A 175 -4.36 8.76 20.92
C LEU A 175 -4.47 10.25 21.20
N GLY A 176 -3.34 10.87 21.57
CA GLY A 176 -3.31 12.29 21.91
C GLY A 176 -4.15 12.67 23.11
N GLY A 177 -4.33 11.77 24.09
CA GLY A 177 -5.15 11.98 25.29
C GLY A 177 -6.61 11.56 25.13
N VAL A 178 -6.98 10.94 24.01
CA VAL A 178 -8.33 10.43 23.75
C VAL A 178 -8.28 8.91 23.57
N ASN A 179 -9.10 8.19 24.30
CA ASN A 179 -9.18 6.73 24.18
C ASN A 179 -9.99 6.33 22.96
N PHE A 180 -9.39 5.42 22.15
CA PHE A 180 -10.01 4.81 20.97
C PHE A 180 -9.99 3.30 21.09
N LYS A 181 -11.07 2.66 20.67
CA LYS A 181 -11.14 1.20 20.54
C LYS A 181 -10.68 0.78 19.17
N ILE A 182 -9.69 -0.10 19.08
CA ILE A 182 -9.24 -0.66 17.81
C ILE A 182 -10.29 -1.67 17.32
N ILE A 183 -10.80 -1.45 16.10
CA ILE A 183 -11.83 -2.30 15.48
C ILE A 183 -11.32 -3.07 14.26
N GLY A 184 -10.13 -2.74 13.77
CA GLY A 184 -9.55 -3.43 12.63
C GLY A 184 -8.08 -3.12 12.43
N VAL A 185 -7.46 -3.96 11.59
CA VAL A 185 -6.07 -3.85 11.12
C VAL A 185 -6.08 -3.98 9.61
N THR A 186 -5.34 -3.10 8.90
CA THR A 186 -5.18 -3.20 7.45
C THR A 186 -4.22 -4.32 7.08
N LYS A 187 -4.37 -4.86 5.86
CA LYS A 187 -3.32 -5.66 5.25
C LYS A 187 -2.05 -4.83 5.06
N SER A 188 -0.91 -5.51 4.97
CA SER A 188 0.33 -4.83 4.63
C SER A 188 0.33 -4.43 3.16
N GLU A 189 0.48 -3.14 2.93
CA GLU A 189 0.58 -2.54 1.59
C GLU A 189 2.02 -2.19 1.23
N GLY A 190 2.89 -2.18 2.23
CA GLY A 190 4.29 -1.77 2.07
C GLY A 190 4.47 -0.25 2.00
N SER A 191 5.72 0.16 2.02
CA SER A 191 6.09 1.58 1.94
C SER A 191 6.20 2.03 0.48
N SER A 192 5.45 3.05 0.10
CA SER A 192 5.55 3.71 -1.20
C SER A 192 6.30 5.05 -1.08
N GLY A 193 7.56 5.02 -0.70
CA GLY A 193 8.52 6.14 -0.69
C GLY A 193 8.13 7.43 0.05
N TRP A 194 6.89 7.89 -0.08
CA TRP A 194 6.37 9.14 0.51
C TRP A 194 5.39 8.90 1.66
N SER A 195 4.83 7.71 1.78
CA SER A 195 3.85 7.36 2.80
C SER A 195 3.98 5.87 3.12
N ASN A 196 3.90 5.53 4.39
CA ASN A 196 3.83 4.16 4.86
C ASN A 196 2.45 3.90 5.48
N PRO A 197 1.47 3.36 4.74
CA PRO A 197 0.14 3.08 5.26
C PRO A 197 0.16 2.05 6.40
N ASP A 198 1.20 1.22 6.47
CA ASP A 198 1.37 0.20 7.50
C ASP A 198 1.71 0.79 8.88
N GLU A 199 2.18 2.05 8.94
CA GLU A 199 2.53 2.80 10.16
C GLU A 199 1.54 3.93 10.46
N GLN A 200 0.30 3.83 10.00
CA GLN A 200 -0.73 4.85 10.18
C GLN A 200 -1.89 4.35 11.02
N ILE A 201 -2.65 5.30 11.55
CA ILE A 201 -3.92 5.02 12.23
C ILE A 201 -5.05 5.80 11.54
N TYR A 202 -6.17 5.15 11.33
CA TYR A 202 -7.35 5.70 10.67
C TYR A 202 -8.48 5.82 11.68
N ILE A 203 -9.08 6.99 11.78
CA ILE A 203 -10.21 7.28 12.67
C ILE A 203 -11.31 8.01 11.90
N PRO A 204 -12.57 7.97 12.37
CA PRO A 204 -13.65 8.70 11.72
C PRO A 204 -13.36 10.21 11.65
N LEU A 205 -13.69 10.82 10.51
CA LEU A 205 -13.35 12.21 10.17
C LEU A 205 -13.86 13.23 11.19
N LEU A 206 -15.15 13.11 11.55
CA LEU A 206 -15.76 14.01 12.51
C LEU A 206 -15.17 13.86 13.93
N THR A 207 -14.78 12.63 14.29
CA THR A 207 -14.09 12.37 15.56
C THR A 207 -12.68 12.99 15.54
N ALA A 208 -11.98 12.88 14.42
CA ALA A 208 -10.66 13.47 14.22
C ALA A 208 -10.71 14.99 14.37
N SER A 209 -11.65 15.63 13.66
CA SER A 209 -11.83 17.10 13.69
C SER A 209 -12.20 17.64 15.06
N ASP A 210 -13.11 16.94 15.78
CA ASP A 210 -13.67 17.47 17.02
C ASP A 210 -12.83 17.16 18.27
N ARG A 211 -12.00 16.11 18.23
CA ARG A 211 -11.35 15.59 19.44
C ARG A 211 -9.85 15.41 19.35
N VAL A 212 -9.29 15.33 18.14
CA VAL A 212 -7.87 15.02 17.96
C VAL A 212 -7.11 16.19 17.36
N PHE A 213 -7.71 16.94 16.46
CA PHE A 213 -7.16 18.10 15.80
C PHE A 213 -7.93 19.37 16.13
#